data_b2a44e899a1c4da4f60188adc8fbee1e
#
_entry.id   b2a44e899a1c4da4f60188adc8fbee1e
#
_cell.length_a   1.000
_cell.length_b   1.000
_cell.length_c   1.000
_cell.angle_alpha   90.00
_cell.angle_beta   90.00
_cell.angle_gamma   90.00
#
_symmetry.space_group_name_H-M   'P 1'
#
loop_
_entity.id
_entity.type
_entity.pdbx_description
1 polymer ?
#
loop_
_entity_poly.entity_id
_entity_poly.type
_entity_poly.pdbx_seq_one_letter_code
_entity_poly.pdbx_strand_id
1 'polypeptide(L)'
;MPDRLPHILLCALALCCALAVGLPAAASAESTGGSVYVPPPPPAKRAKIVNGIAIPPVKAPARVKQAIEAANLIVRKPYVYGGGHTPYSAKIAKAAALDKGYDCSGTVSFALFGGKFLRSPLDSGSFMSWARPGDGSWITVYTNPGHAYVVIGGLRLDTSGGDRLAPEERRSGRGPRWRKYNRSPVGFTARHPKGF
;
A
#
# COMPACT_ATOMS: atom_id res chain seq x y z
N MET A 1 -66.83 64.06 6.77
CA MET A 1 -66.76 64.84 8.04
C MET A 1 -66.36 63.92 9.15
N PRO A 2 -65.56 64.34 10.06
CA PRO A 2 -64.16 64.87 9.96
C PRO A 2 -63.18 63.93 10.67
N ASP A 3 -61.94 64.08 10.25
CA ASP A 3 -60.78 64.64 11.02
C ASP A 3 -60.31 63.91 12.29
N ARG A 4 -59.11 63.43 12.29
CA ARG A 4 -57.95 64.01 12.95
C ARG A 4 -56.76 63.04 12.97
N LEU A 5 -55.67 63.41 12.30
CA LEU A 5 -54.31 63.16 12.69
C LEU A 5 -53.98 63.97 13.97
N PRO A 6 -52.84 63.85 14.65
CA PRO A 6 -51.67 63.04 14.57
C PRO A 6 -51.20 62.56 15.97
N HIS A 7 -50.17 61.76 16.05
CA HIS A 7 -49.03 61.96 16.98
C HIS A 7 -47.81 61.11 16.61
N ILE A 8 -46.80 61.84 16.30
CA ILE A 8 -45.39 61.43 16.17
C ILE A 8 -44.92 60.94 17.53
N LEU A 9 -44.27 59.80 17.58
CA LEU A 9 -43.29 59.52 18.60
C LEU A 9 -42.11 58.76 17.98
N LEU A 10 -41.01 59.52 17.91
CA LEU A 10 -39.64 58.96 17.67
C LEU A 10 -39.28 58.00 18.79
N CYS A 11 -38.79 56.84 18.46
CA CYS A 11 -37.86 56.13 19.33
C CYS A 11 -36.83 55.31 18.52
N ALA A 12 -35.66 55.87 18.59
CA ALA A 12 -34.32 55.23 18.61
C ALA A 12 -34.07 53.93 17.85
N LEU A 13 -33.26 54.08 16.79
CA LEU A 13 -32.44 53.04 16.23
C LEU A 13 -31.57 52.39 17.30
N ALA A 14 -31.69 51.09 17.50
CA ALA A 14 -30.65 50.25 18.03
C ALA A 14 -30.15 49.33 16.90
N LEU A 15 -29.06 49.74 16.31
CA LEU A 15 -28.32 48.99 15.29
C LEU A 15 -27.57 47.85 15.97
N CYS A 16 -28.16 46.65 16.07
CA CYS A 16 -27.46 45.44 16.45
C CYS A 16 -26.82 44.81 15.18
N CYS A 17 -25.59 45.20 14.91
CA CYS A 17 -24.72 44.43 13.99
C CYS A 17 -24.44 43.05 14.60
N ALA A 18 -25.22 42.07 14.26
CA ALA A 18 -24.86 40.68 14.47
C ALA A 18 -23.78 40.28 13.44
N LEU A 19 -22.52 40.30 13.85
CA LEU A 19 -21.43 39.67 13.14
C LEU A 19 -21.67 38.18 13.15
N ALA A 20 -22.30 37.68 12.08
CA ALA A 20 -22.30 36.26 11.78
C ALA A 20 -20.87 35.85 11.37
N VAL A 21 -20.09 35.39 12.35
CA VAL A 21 -18.85 34.67 12.10
C VAL A 21 -19.25 33.35 11.44
N GLY A 22 -19.24 33.32 10.12
CA GLY A 22 -19.37 32.09 9.35
C GLY A 22 -18.20 31.17 9.66
N LEU A 23 -18.45 30.15 10.47
CA LEU A 23 -17.54 29.02 10.57
C LEU A 23 -17.39 28.40 9.18
N PRO A 24 -16.17 28.22 8.66
CA PRO A 24 -16.02 27.48 7.42
C PRO A 24 -16.57 26.07 7.67
N ALA A 25 -17.59 25.70 6.91
CA ALA A 25 -18.03 24.32 6.83
C ALA A 25 -16.79 23.49 6.42
N ALA A 26 -16.33 22.65 7.32
CA ALA A 26 -15.35 21.64 6.96
C ALA A 26 -15.98 20.79 5.88
N ALA A 27 -15.56 21.00 4.63
CA ALA A 27 -15.87 20.12 3.54
C ALA A 27 -15.34 18.74 3.92
N SER A 28 -16.22 17.84 4.28
CA SER A 28 -15.90 16.43 4.40
C SER A 28 -15.50 15.99 3.00
N ALA A 29 -14.19 15.89 2.76
CA ALA A 29 -13.68 15.27 1.57
C ALA A 29 -14.17 13.83 1.59
N GLU A 30 -15.18 13.54 0.76
CA GLU A 30 -15.56 12.17 0.50
C GLU A 30 -14.32 11.44 0.01
N SER A 31 -13.91 10.44 0.79
CA SER A 31 -12.79 9.56 0.47
C SER A 31 -13.17 8.74 -0.77
N THR A 32 -12.97 9.31 -1.95
CA THR A 32 -12.90 8.54 -3.18
C THR A 32 -11.66 7.67 -3.06
N GLY A 33 -11.83 6.42 -2.68
CA GLY A 33 -10.94 5.26 -2.62
C GLY A 33 -9.46 5.32 -3.05
N GLY A 34 -8.83 6.48 -3.03
CA GLY A 34 -7.41 6.66 -3.24
C GLY A 34 -6.67 6.31 -1.94
N SER A 35 -5.76 5.35 -2.00
CA SER A 35 -4.88 5.08 -0.88
C SER A 35 -4.13 6.36 -0.51
N VAL A 36 -4.31 6.81 0.74
CA VAL A 36 -3.54 7.93 1.29
C VAL A 36 -2.05 7.55 1.19
N TYR A 37 -1.25 8.40 0.56
CA TYR A 37 0.21 8.22 0.55
C TYR A 37 0.72 8.28 1.99
N VAL A 38 1.08 7.13 2.54
CA VAL A 38 1.80 7.07 3.81
C VAL A 38 3.29 7.17 3.50
N PRO A 39 3.98 8.21 4.01
CA PRO A 39 5.42 8.34 3.84
C PRO A 39 6.12 7.05 4.28
N PRO A 40 7.17 6.61 3.58
CA PRO A 40 7.91 5.43 4.00
C PRO A 40 8.43 5.61 5.43
N PRO A 41 8.44 4.53 6.25
CA PRO A 41 8.83 4.60 7.67
C PRO A 41 10.19 5.26 7.87
N PRO A 42 10.44 5.90 9.03
CA PRO A 42 11.71 6.53 9.36
C PRO A 42 12.93 5.63 9.06
N PRO A 43 14.12 6.18 8.77
CA PRO A 43 15.31 5.42 8.35
C PRO A 43 15.67 4.22 9.24
N ALA A 44 15.42 4.33 10.56
CA ALA A 44 15.66 3.24 11.52
C ALA A 44 14.78 2.00 11.31
N LYS A 45 13.67 2.14 10.57
CA LYS A 45 12.74 1.05 10.23
C LYS A 45 12.88 0.58 8.78
N ARG A 46 13.85 1.10 8.02
CA ARG A 46 14.02 0.74 6.60
C ARG A 46 15.01 -0.39 6.40
N ALA A 47 14.61 -1.37 5.62
CA ALA A 47 15.51 -2.35 5.03
C ALA A 47 16.46 -1.67 4.02
N LYS A 48 17.61 -2.28 3.76
CA LYS A 48 18.62 -1.81 2.80
C LYS A 48 18.80 -2.85 1.70
N ILE A 49 19.04 -2.39 0.48
CA ILE A 49 19.42 -3.30 -0.62
C ILE A 49 20.93 -3.33 -0.71
N VAL A 50 21.50 -4.53 -0.63
CA VAL A 50 22.94 -4.80 -0.82
C VAL A 50 23.06 -5.92 -1.84
N ASN A 51 23.71 -5.67 -2.98
CA ASN A 51 23.88 -6.65 -4.06
C ASN A 51 22.58 -7.33 -4.51
N GLY A 52 21.47 -6.57 -4.54
CA GLY A 52 20.14 -7.04 -4.93
C GLY A 52 19.38 -7.80 -3.85
N ILE A 53 19.95 -7.97 -2.67
CA ILE A 53 19.36 -8.65 -1.51
C ILE A 53 18.93 -7.61 -0.48
N ALA A 54 17.73 -7.77 0.09
CA ALA A 54 17.27 -6.89 1.16
C ALA A 54 17.82 -7.35 2.52
N ILE A 55 18.42 -6.42 3.25
CA ILE A 55 18.86 -6.62 4.63
C ILE A 55 17.79 -6.02 5.54
N PRO A 56 17.10 -6.84 6.37
CA PRO A 56 16.05 -6.35 7.25
C PRO A 56 16.60 -5.42 8.33
N PRO A 57 15.78 -4.45 8.82
CA PRO A 57 16.16 -3.61 9.95
C PRO A 57 16.35 -4.47 11.23
N VAL A 58 17.35 -4.14 12.04
CA VAL A 58 17.62 -4.89 13.28
C VAL A 58 16.40 -5.01 14.17
N LYS A 59 15.65 -3.89 14.33
CA LYS A 59 14.44 -3.81 15.17
C LYS A 59 13.15 -4.29 14.49
N ALA A 60 13.22 -4.85 13.26
CA ALA A 60 12.03 -5.38 12.61
C ALA A 60 11.48 -6.61 13.37
N PRO A 61 10.15 -6.76 13.47
CA PRO A 61 9.53 -7.96 14.00
C PRO A 61 10.04 -9.23 13.29
N ALA A 62 10.14 -10.35 14.01
CA ALA A 62 10.67 -11.60 13.44
C ALA A 62 9.96 -12.03 12.15
N ARG A 63 8.63 -11.92 12.10
CA ARG A 63 7.84 -12.25 10.91
C ARG A 63 8.13 -11.37 9.71
N VAL A 64 8.46 -10.08 9.93
CA VAL A 64 8.90 -9.16 8.86
C VAL A 64 10.27 -9.58 8.33
N LYS A 65 11.21 -9.92 9.21
CA LYS A 65 12.52 -10.46 8.82
C LYS A 65 12.39 -11.73 7.99
N GLN A 66 11.56 -12.68 8.44
CA GLN A 66 11.28 -13.93 7.73
C GLN A 66 10.66 -13.70 6.35
N ALA A 67 9.76 -12.71 6.20
CA ALA A 67 9.19 -12.36 4.90
C ALA A 67 10.26 -11.80 3.95
N ILE A 68 11.18 -10.97 4.45
CA ILE A 68 12.30 -10.44 3.65
C ILE A 68 13.26 -11.59 3.26
N GLU A 69 13.59 -12.47 4.18
CA GLU A 69 14.45 -13.63 3.94
C GLU A 69 13.87 -14.57 2.89
N ALA A 70 12.58 -14.88 2.98
CA ALA A 70 11.89 -15.67 1.97
C ALA A 70 11.93 -14.98 0.59
N ALA A 71 11.64 -13.69 0.52
CA ALA A 71 11.74 -12.94 -0.72
C ALA A 71 13.15 -12.97 -1.31
N ASN A 72 14.18 -12.91 -0.49
CA ASN A 72 15.58 -13.00 -0.93
C ASN A 72 15.91 -14.31 -1.66
N LEU A 73 15.22 -15.40 -1.36
CA LEU A 73 15.39 -16.69 -2.06
C LEU A 73 14.95 -16.63 -3.52
N ILE A 74 14.04 -15.71 -3.86
CA ILE A 74 13.41 -15.67 -5.18
C ILE A 74 13.79 -14.46 -6.03
N VAL A 75 14.45 -13.43 -5.48
CA VAL A 75 14.73 -12.16 -6.18
C VAL A 75 15.62 -12.27 -7.43
N ARG A 76 16.19 -13.44 -7.71
CA ARG A 76 16.96 -13.71 -8.94
C ARG A 76 16.22 -14.63 -9.91
N LYS A 77 15.05 -15.13 -9.55
CA LYS A 77 14.23 -15.97 -10.40
C LYS A 77 13.64 -15.16 -11.56
N PRO A 78 13.39 -15.80 -12.72
CA PRO A 78 12.72 -15.15 -13.84
C PRO A 78 11.24 -14.91 -13.56
N TYR A 79 10.63 -14.03 -14.35
CA TYR A 79 9.18 -13.93 -14.44
C TYR A 79 8.62 -15.15 -15.21
N VAL A 80 7.64 -15.81 -14.59
CA VAL A 80 6.86 -16.86 -15.23
C VAL A 80 5.40 -16.61 -14.87
N TYR A 81 4.54 -16.41 -15.86
CA TYR A 81 3.10 -16.22 -15.62
C TYR A 81 2.51 -17.46 -14.94
N GLY A 82 1.73 -17.28 -13.88
CA GLY A 82 1.24 -18.37 -13.02
C GLY A 82 2.29 -18.99 -12.10
N GLY A 83 3.53 -18.53 -12.13
CA GLY A 83 4.61 -19.01 -11.25
C GLY A 83 4.48 -18.48 -9.81
N GLY A 84 4.89 -19.30 -8.85
CA GLY A 84 4.77 -18.99 -7.42
C GLY A 84 3.41 -19.35 -6.81
N HIS A 85 2.57 -20.08 -7.55
CA HIS A 85 1.24 -20.50 -7.11
C HIS A 85 1.13 -21.99 -6.75
N THR A 86 2.24 -22.72 -6.77
CA THR A 86 2.27 -24.10 -6.24
C THR A 86 1.88 -24.08 -4.76
N PRO A 87 0.96 -24.98 -4.32
CA PRO A 87 0.54 -25.04 -2.93
C PRO A 87 1.71 -25.15 -1.97
N TYR A 88 1.71 -24.33 -0.90
CA TYR A 88 2.79 -24.32 0.08
C TYR A 88 2.75 -25.60 0.93
N SER A 89 3.85 -26.35 0.90
CA SER A 89 4.10 -27.46 1.78
C SER A 89 5.34 -27.18 2.65
N ALA A 90 5.53 -27.95 3.71
CA ALA A 90 6.72 -27.85 4.56
C ALA A 90 8.04 -27.99 3.78
N LYS A 91 8.01 -28.57 2.58
CA LYS A 91 9.16 -28.75 1.67
C LYS A 91 9.53 -27.47 0.90
N ILE A 92 8.58 -26.54 0.69
CA ILE A 92 8.82 -25.32 -0.11
C ILE A 92 9.74 -24.33 0.63
N ALA A 93 9.85 -24.42 1.95
CA ALA A 93 10.81 -23.63 2.72
C ALA A 93 12.28 -23.96 2.39
N LYS A 94 12.54 -25.03 1.62
CA LYS A 94 13.89 -25.39 1.16
C LYS A 94 14.10 -24.93 -0.27
N ALA A 95 15.29 -24.37 -0.57
CA ALA A 95 15.63 -23.84 -1.89
C ALA A 95 15.39 -24.80 -3.06
N ALA A 96 15.46 -26.12 -2.83
CA ALA A 96 15.22 -27.15 -3.83
C ALA A 96 13.76 -27.31 -4.29
N ALA A 97 12.80 -26.74 -3.56
CA ALA A 97 11.37 -26.82 -3.85
C ALA A 97 10.79 -25.49 -4.37
N LEU A 98 11.64 -24.53 -4.71
CA LEU A 98 11.21 -23.26 -5.29
C LEU A 98 10.75 -23.42 -6.73
N ASP A 99 9.69 -22.71 -7.10
CA ASP A 99 9.24 -22.65 -8.49
C ASP A 99 10.35 -22.13 -9.41
N LYS A 100 10.29 -22.53 -10.68
CA LYS A 100 11.27 -22.10 -11.71
C LYS A 100 11.27 -20.58 -11.87
N GLY A 101 10.11 -19.94 -11.71
CA GLY A 101 9.93 -18.50 -11.77
C GLY A 101 8.67 -18.08 -11.03
N TYR A 102 8.44 -16.78 -10.96
CA TYR A 102 7.36 -16.17 -10.19
C TYR A 102 6.68 -15.07 -11.01
N ASP A 103 5.35 -15.00 -10.95
CA ASP A 103 4.62 -13.82 -11.39
C ASP A 103 4.48 -12.78 -10.25
N CYS A 104 3.70 -11.73 -10.48
CA CYS A 104 3.55 -10.63 -9.54
C CYS A 104 2.92 -11.09 -8.21
N SER A 105 1.79 -11.78 -8.25
CA SER A 105 1.05 -12.24 -7.07
C SER A 105 1.72 -13.44 -6.41
N GLY A 106 2.33 -14.34 -7.17
CA GLY A 106 3.14 -15.43 -6.64
C GLY A 106 4.37 -14.93 -5.86
N THR A 107 5.00 -13.86 -6.34
CA THR A 107 6.09 -13.16 -5.63
C THR A 107 5.64 -12.64 -4.27
N VAL A 108 4.52 -11.90 -4.25
CA VAL A 108 3.92 -11.38 -3.02
C VAL A 108 3.54 -12.51 -2.07
N SER A 109 2.85 -13.53 -2.60
CA SER A 109 2.40 -14.68 -1.84
C SER A 109 3.56 -15.41 -1.17
N PHE A 110 4.64 -15.66 -1.89
CA PHE A 110 5.80 -16.38 -1.35
C PHE A 110 6.49 -15.60 -0.21
N ALA A 111 6.67 -14.28 -0.37
CA ALA A 111 7.21 -13.44 0.68
C ALA A 111 6.35 -13.46 1.95
N LEU A 112 5.02 -13.31 1.78
CA LEU A 112 4.06 -13.34 2.90
C LEU A 112 3.98 -14.71 3.58
N PHE A 113 4.09 -15.79 2.81
CA PHE A 113 4.17 -17.14 3.35
C PHE A 113 5.39 -17.32 4.26
N GLY A 114 6.57 -16.87 3.84
CA GLY A 114 7.77 -16.91 4.66
C GLY A 114 7.62 -16.22 6.00
N GLY A 115 6.93 -15.07 6.02
CA GLY A 115 6.55 -14.35 7.25
C GLY A 115 5.35 -14.93 8.01
N LYS A 116 4.80 -16.07 7.56
CA LYS A 116 3.60 -16.72 8.12
C LYS A 116 2.34 -15.83 8.09
N PHE A 117 2.25 -14.92 7.15
CA PHE A 117 1.08 -14.06 6.94
C PHE A 117 0.06 -14.70 5.99
N LEU A 118 0.48 -15.69 5.22
CA LEU A 118 -0.33 -16.40 4.24
C LEU A 118 -0.11 -17.91 4.36
N ARG A 119 -1.17 -18.69 4.12
CA ARG A 119 -1.10 -20.16 4.15
C ARG A 119 -1.12 -20.79 2.76
N SER A 120 -1.71 -20.10 1.80
CA SER A 120 -1.82 -20.52 0.41
C SER A 120 -1.59 -19.32 -0.51
N PRO A 121 -1.07 -19.52 -1.73
CA PRO A 121 -0.87 -18.41 -2.65
C PRO A 121 -2.21 -17.80 -3.08
N LEU A 122 -2.20 -16.50 -3.31
CA LEU A 122 -3.33 -15.72 -3.81
C LEU A 122 -2.96 -15.07 -5.15
N ASP A 123 -3.92 -14.94 -6.04
CA ASP A 123 -3.82 -14.09 -7.22
C ASP A 123 -4.00 -12.60 -6.85
N SER A 124 -3.75 -11.70 -7.82
CA SER A 124 -3.85 -10.27 -7.59
C SER A 124 -5.26 -9.80 -7.24
N GLY A 125 -6.30 -10.40 -7.82
CA GLY A 125 -7.70 -10.10 -7.51
C GLY A 125 -8.06 -10.49 -6.07
N SER A 126 -7.66 -11.68 -5.64
CA SER A 126 -7.89 -12.19 -4.29
C SER A 126 -7.19 -11.35 -3.22
N PHE A 127 -6.03 -10.77 -3.54
CA PHE A 127 -5.36 -9.83 -2.63
C PHE A 127 -6.19 -8.57 -2.36
N MET A 128 -7.08 -8.15 -3.25
CA MET A 128 -7.90 -6.94 -3.06
C MET A 128 -8.84 -7.02 -1.85
N SER A 129 -9.18 -8.22 -1.40
CA SER A 129 -9.99 -8.45 -0.19
C SER A 129 -9.21 -9.07 0.98
N TRP A 130 -7.88 -9.29 0.80
CA TRP A 130 -7.04 -9.92 1.82
C TRP A 130 -6.83 -9.01 3.05
N ALA A 131 -6.82 -9.63 4.24
CA ALA A 131 -6.43 -9.03 5.52
C ALA A 131 -7.15 -7.69 5.85
N ARG A 132 -6.43 -6.64 6.23
CA ARG A 132 -6.99 -5.33 6.60
C ARG A 132 -6.82 -4.32 5.46
N PRO A 133 -7.78 -3.41 5.24
CA PRO A 133 -7.64 -2.33 4.27
C PRO A 133 -6.62 -1.27 4.73
N GLY A 134 -6.01 -0.58 3.76
CA GLY A 134 -5.07 0.51 3.99
C GLY A 134 -3.63 0.05 4.13
N ASP A 135 -2.75 1.01 4.43
CA ASP A 135 -1.33 0.79 4.56
C ASP A 135 -0.95 0.23 5.93
N GLY A 136 0.02 -0.68 5.95
CA GLY A 136 0.59 -1.23 7.16
C GLY A 136 1.85 -0.49 7.62
N SER A 137 2.21 -0.67 8.87
CA SER A 137 3.42 -0.07 9.45
C SER A 137 4.73 -0.76 9.01
N TRP A 138 4.65 -2.00 8.56
CA TRP A 138 5.78 -2.82 8.12
C TRP A 138 5.58 -3.48 6.77
N ILE A 139 4.33 -3.87 6.46
CA ILE A 139 3.98 -4.62 5.26
C ILE A 139 2.72 -4.01 4.64
N THR A 140 2.80 -3.64 3.37
CA THR A 140 1.65 -3.23 2.57
C THR A 140 1.67 -3.94 1.23
N VAL A 141 0.61 -4.67 0.91
CA VAL A 141 0.35 -5.21 -0.42
C VAL A 141 -0.46 -4.19 -1.20
N TYR A 142 0.05 -3.80 -2.35
CA TYR A 142 -0.67 -2.98 -3.32
C TYR A 142 -1.10 -3.87 -4.48
N THR A 143 -2.39 -3.89 -4.77
CA THR A 143 -2.97 -4.83 -5.72
C THR A 143 -4.11 -4.22 -6.52
N ASN A 144 -4.25 -4.69 -7.76
CA ASN A 144 -5.40 -4.45 -8.63
C ASN A 144 -5.64 -5.72 -9.48
N PRO A 145 -6.67 -5.79 -10.33
CA PRO A 145 -6.94 -7.01 -11.10
C PRO A 145 -5.78 -7.52 -11.96
N GLY A 146 -4.88 -6.64 -12.39
CA GLY A 146 -3.79 -6.97 -13.33
C GLY A 146 -2.40 -7.09 -12.70
N HIS A 147 -2.21 -6.65 -11.45
CA HIS A 147 -0.88 -6.62 -10.84
C HIS A 147 -0.92 -6.59 -9.31
N ALA A 148 0.11 -7.15 -8.69
CA ALA A 148 0.36 -7.01 -7.25
C ALA A 148 1.84 -6.78 -6.97
N TYR A 149 2.14 -5.98 -5.96
CA TYR A 149 3.46 -5.83 -5.38
C TYR A 149 3.35 -5.63 -3.87
N VAL A 150 4.44 -5.80 -3.15
CA VAL A 150 4.45 -5.62 -1.70
C VAL A 150 5.59 -4.69 -1.27
N VAL A 151 5.29 -3.83 -0.30
CA VAL A 151 6.29 -3.02 0.42
C VAL A 151 6.52 -3.68 1.76
N ILE A 152 7.78 -4.03 2.05
CA ILE A 152 8.19 -4.66 3.31
C ILE A 152 9.38 -3.88 3.88
N GLY A 153 9.22 -3.35 5.08
CA GLY A 153 10.29 -2.57 5.71
C GLY A 153 10.74 -1.37 4.85
N GLY A 154 9.82 -0.77 4.10
CA GLY A 154 10.08 0.39 3.25
C GLY A 154 10.76 0.08 1.91
N LEU A 155 10.97 -1.18 1.56
CA LEU A 155 11.42 -1.62 0.24
C LEU A 155 10.28 -2.27 -0.54
N ARG A 156 10.20 -1.98 -1.84
CA ARG A 156 9.25 -2.59 -2.75
C ARG A 156 9.82 -3.89 -3.32
N LEU A 157 9.11 -4.98 -3.17
CA LEU A 157 9.32 -6.24 -3.88
C LEU A 157 8.33 -6.31 -5.03
N ASP A 158 8.82 -6.39 -6.26
CA ASP A 158 7.99 -6.24 -7.46
C ASP A 158 8.64 -6.94 -8.65
N THR A 159 7.84 -7.54 -9.51
CA THR A 159 8.27 -8.10 -10.80
C THR A 159 8.30 -7.06 -11.91
N SER A 160 7.64 -5.92 -11.71
CA SER A 160 7.62 -4.78 -12.64
C SER A 160 8.52 -3.66 -12.15
N GLY A 161 9.23 -3.02 -13.07
CA GLY A 161 10.04 -1.84 -12.77
C GLY A 161 9.24 -0.58 -12.44
N GLY A 162 7.98 -0.53 -12.87
CA GLY A 162 7.13 0.66 -12.80
C GLY A 162 7.31 1.60 -14.00
N ASP A 163 6.61 2.72 -13.97
CA ASP A 163 6.43 3.61 -15.13
C ASP A 163 7.67 4.40 -15.54
N ARG A 164 8.71 4.43 -14.69
CA ARG A 164 9.95 5.20 -14.93
C ARG A 164 11.09 4.40 -15.53
N LEU A 165 10.87 3.14 -15.83
CA LEU A 165 11.87 2.31 -16.48
C LEU A 165 11.82 2.47 -18.00
N ALA A 166 12.96 2.21 -18.65
CA ALA A 166 13.04 2.11 -20.09
C ALA A 166 12.03 1.08 -20.64
N PRO A 167 11.50 1.27 -21.85
CA PRO A 167 10.48 0.37 -22.43
C PRO A 167 10.88 -1.11 -22.42
N GLU A 168 12.16 -1.41 -22.65
CA GLU A 168 12.71 -2.76 -22.60
C GLU A 168 12.68 -3.37 -21.19
N GLU A 169 12.93 -2.55 -20.17
CA GLU A 169 12.85 -3.00 -18.76
C GLU A 169 11.41 -3.19 -18.27
N ARG A 170 10.45 -2.43 -18.85
CA ARG A 170 9.03 -2.60 -18.56
C ARG A 170 8.47 -3.87 -19.17
N ARG A 171 8.89 -4.21 -20.38
CA ARG A 171 8.38 -5.38 -21.14
C ARG A 171 8.87 -6.71 -20.61
N SER A 172 10.01 -6.76 -19.95
CA SER A 172 10.66 -8.05 -19.67
C SER A 172 10.14 -8.75 -18.44
N GLY A 173 9.23 -8.16 -17.62
CA GLY A 173 8.82 -8.81 -16.36
C GLY A 173 9.99 -9.59 -15.79
N ARG A 174 11.04 -8.92 -15.33
CA ARG A 174 12.34 -9.56 -15.00
C ARG A 174 12.26 -10.52 -13.80
N GLY A 175 11.05 -10.74 -13.31
CA GLY A 175 10.80 -11.52 -12.12
C GLY A 175 11.01 -10.71 -10.83
N PRO A 176 10.95 -11.36 -9.67
CA PRO A 176 11.05 -10.70 -8.37
C PRO A 176 12.33 -9.91 -8.20
N ARG A 177 12.23 -8.64 -7.79
CA ARG A 177 13.39 -7.79 -7.47
C ARG A 177 13.03 -6.84 -6.33
N TRP A 178 13.96 -6.60 -5.44
CA TRP A 178 13.90 -5.52 -4.49
C TRP A 178 14.18 -4.18 -5.17
N ARG A 179 13.38 -3.16 -4.82
CA ARG A 179 13.45 -1.81 -5.37
C ARG A 179 13.25 -0.79 -4.27
N LYS A 180 13.73 0.45 -4.49
CA LYS A 180 13.30 1.58 -3.66
C LYS A 180 11.79 1.76 -3.82
N TYR A 181 11.10 2.11 -2.74
CA TYR A 181 9.66 2.42 -2.81
C TYR A 181 9.47 3.83 -3.38
N ASN A 182 9.30 3.92 -4.67
CA ASN A 182 9.08 5.15 -5.44
C ASN A 182 7.97 5.00 -6.48
N ARG A 183 7.17 3.93 -6.41
CA ARG A 183 6.01 3.68 -7.27
C ARG A 183 4.79 4.40 -6.72
N SER A 184 4.03 5.10 -7.60
CA SER A 184 2.72 5.64 -7.25
C SER A 184 1.75 4.51 -6.90
N PRO A 185 1.01 4.60 -5.79
CA PRO A 185 -0.01 3.63 -5.43
C PRO A 185 -1.35 3.86 -6.16
N VAL A 186 -1.47 4.92 -6.98
CA VAL A 186 -2.70 5.24 -7.72
C VAL A 186 -3.11 4.05 -8.59
N GLY A 187 -4.39 3.66 -8.53
CA GLY A 187 -4.93 2.50 -9.22
C GLY A 187 -4.67 1.16 -8.52
N PHE A 188 -4.20 1.19 -7.28
CA PHE A 188 -4.03 0.00 -6.44
C PHE A 188 -4.86 0.09 -5.16
N THR A 189 -5.39 -1.05 -4.73
CA THR A 189 -5.93 -1.25 -3.39
C THR A 189 -4.79 -1.61 -2.45
N ALA A 190 -4.71 -0.93 -1.30
CA ALA A 190 -3.73 -1.23 -0.27
C ALA A 190 -4.30 -2.19 0.78
N ARG A 191 -3.53 -3.21 1.16
CA ARG A 191 -3.89 -4.24 2.14
C ARG A 191 -2.70 -4.56 3.04
N HIS A 192 -2.96 -4.84 4.32
CA HIS A 192 -1.89 -5.17 5.26
C HIS A 192 -2.31 -6.24 6.29
N PRO A 193 -1.38 -7.05 6.83
CA PRO A 193 -1.68 -7.96 7.92
C PRO A 193 -1.89 -7.19 9.22
N LYS A 194 -2.84 -7.65 10.06
CA LYS A 194 -3.14 -7.01 11.35
C LYS A 194 -1.88 -6.82 12.19
N GLY A 195 -1.60 -5.58 12.60
CA GLY A 195 -0.46 -5.22 13.45
C GLY A 195 0.88 -5.05 12.71
N PHE A 196 0.88 -5.10 11.40
CA PHE A 196 2.07 -4.95 10.56
C PHE A 196 1.80 -3.95 9.44
#